data_d01daa6441caff7e1d2b6593029cf23c
#
_entry.id   d01daa6441caff7e1d2b6593029cf23c
#
_cell.length_a   1.000
_cell.length_b   1.000
_cell.length_c   1.000
_cell.angle_alpha   90.00
_cell.angle_beta   90.00
_cell.angle_gamma   90.00
#
_symmetry.space_group_name_H-M   'P 1'
#
loop_
_entity.id
_entity.type
_entity.pdbx_description
1 polymer ?
#
loop_
_entity_poly.entity_id
_entity_poly.type
_entity_poly.pdbx_seq_one_letter_code
_entity_poly.pdbx_strand_id
1 'polypeptide(L)'
;LLARENFKRAGVDKLVTLIVGDAHEKVKMLKGPIDIVFIDADKDGYLDYLNKLLPLVRPGGLILAHNTTDVGSQMQDYLEAITTNPELETIFLHEQTTGIGVTLKKRLAK
;
A
#
# COMPACT_ATOMS: atom_id res chain seq x y z
N LEU A 1 -9.72 19.98 9.95
CA LEU A 1 -8.40 19.63 9.45
C LEU A 1 -8.12 20.33 8.12
N LEU A 2 -6.88 20.71 7.92
CA LEU A 2 -6.45 21.39 6.71
C LEU A 2 -6.69 20.51 5.46
N ALA A 3 -6.45 19.21 5.58
CA ALA A 3 -6.67 18.30 4.46
C ALA A 3 -8.12 18.30 4.00
N ARG A 4 -9.06 18.28 4.93
CA ARG A 4 -10.49 18.34 4.58
C ARG A 4 -10.85 19.62 3.87
N GLU A 5 -10.30 20.74 4.35
CA GLU A 5 -10.53 22.03 3.73
C GLU A 5 -9.98 22.07 2.31
N ASN A 6 -8.79 21.50 2.11
CA ASN A 6 -8.17 21.46 0.80
C ASN A 6 -8.96 20.57 -0.17
N PHE A 7 -9.48 19.43 0.29
CA PHE A 7 -10.30 18.56 -0.55
C PHE A 7 -11.59 19.28 -0.96
N LYS A 8 -12.17 20.01 -0.05
CA LYS A 8 -13.38 20.78 -0.32
C LYS A 8 -13.11 21.88 -1.34
N ARG A 9 -12.00 22.59 -1.15
CA ARG A 9 -11.61 23.67 -2.07
C ARG A 9 -11.33 23.14 -3.46
N ALA A 10 -10.75 21.95 -3.56
CA ALA A 10 -10.46 21.32 -4.84
C ALA A 10 -11.69 20.66 -5.47
N GLY A 11 -12.79 20.58 -4.75
CA GLY A 11 -14.02 19.97 -5.26
C GLY A 11 -14.01 18.46 -5.29
N VAL A 12 -13.12 17.82 -4.52
CA VAL A 12 -12.97 16.36 -4.51
C VAL A 12 -13.36 15.73 -3.18
N ASP A 13 -13.95 16.49 -2.27
CA ASP A 13 -14.30 16.00 -0.93
C ASP A 13 -15.22 14.78 -0.97
N LYS A 14 -16.05 14.65 -2.00
CA LYS A 14 -16.94 13.49 -2.16
C LYS A 14 -16.21 12.27 -2.71
N LEU A 15 -15.03 12.46 -3.30
CA LEU A 15 -14.24 11.40 -3.89
C LEU A 15 -13.17 10.88 -2.94
N VAL A 16 -12.88 11.62 -1.88
CA VAL A 16 -11.81 11.30 -0.92
C VAL A 16 -12.42 11.08 0.45
N THR A 17 -12.10 9.96 1.07
CA THR A 17 -12.47 9.69 2.46
C THR A 17 -11.23 9.82 3.32
N LEU A 18 -11.27 10.78 4.26
CA LEU A 18 -10.19 10.99 5.20
C LEU A 18 -10.50 10.26 6.51
N ILE A 19 -9.60 9.38 6.92
CA ILE A 19 -9.74 8.64 8.16
C ILE A 19 -8.61 9.06 9.08
N VAL A 20 -8.96 9.61 10.24
CA VAL A 20 -8.00 10.13 11.21
C VAL A 20 -7.79 9.09 12.30
N GLY A 21 -6.54 8.83 12.65
CA GLY A 21 -6.17 7.92 13.73
C GLY A 21 -4.94 7.10 13.38
N ASP A 22 -4.69 6.09 14.20
CA ASP A 22 -3.60 5.14 13.94
C ASP A 22 -3.96 4.29 12.72
N ALA A 23 -3.12 4.38 11.68
CA ALA A 23 -3.40 3.68 10.44
C ALA A 23 -3.44 2.15 10.63
N HIS A 24 -2.58 1.59 11.50
CA HIS A 24 -2.60 0.15 11.75
C HIS A 24 -3.95 -0.34 12.27
N GLU A 25 -4.65 0.51 13.02
CA GLU A 25 -5.97 0.18 13.53
C GLU A 25 -7.06 0.55 12.54
N LYS A 26 -6.93 1.68 11.87
CA LYS A 26 -7.97 2.19 10.98
C LYS A 26 -8.11 1.37 9.69
N VAL A 27 -7.03 0.77 9.19
CA VAL A 27 -7.14 -0.07 7.99
C VAL A 27 -8.04 -1.28 8.21
N LYS A 28 -8.23 -1.70 9.46
CA LYS A 28 -9.15 -2.81 9.78
C LYS A 28 -10.60 -2.49 9.42
N MET A 29 -10.93 -1.22 9.30
CA MET A 29 -12.28 -0.78 8.98
C MET A 29 -12.56 -0.76 7.48
N LEU A 30 -11.54 -0.91 6.67
CA LEU A 30 -11.67 -0.85 5.22
C LEU A 30 -12.32 -2.12 4.68
N LYS A 31 -13.04 -1.96 3.60
CA LYS A 31 -13.68 -3.08 2.90
C LYS A 31 -13.24 -3.09 1.45
N GLY A 32 -13.11 -4.29 0.92
CA GLY A 32 -12.76 -4.44 -0.49
C GLY A 32 -13.99 -4.43 -1.40
N PRO A 33 -13.79 -4.57 -2.68
CA PRO A 33 -12.47 -4.76 -3.30
C PRO A 33 -11.68 -3.47 -3.42
N ILE A 34 -10.37 -3.56 -3.28
CA ILE A 34 -9.45 -2.44 -3.44
C ILE A 34 -8.69 -2.63 -4.74
N ASP A 35 -8.60 -1.57 -5.54
CA ASP A 35 -7.88 -1.62 -6.81
C ASP A 35 -6.40 -1.35 -6.65
N ILE A 36 -6.06 -0.33 -5.87
CA ILE A 36 -4.66 0.08 -5.66
C ILE A 36 -4.49 0.47 -4.20
N VAL A 37 -3.42 -0.03 -3.58
CA VAL A 37 -2.96 0.41 -2.26
C VAL A 37 -1.64 1.13 -2.45
N PHE A 38 -1.49 2.30 -1.86
CA PHE A 38 -0.21 3.00 -1.81
C PHE A 38 0.22 3.12 -0.36
N ILE A 39 1.36 2.50 -0.03
CA ILE A 39 1.89 2.50 1.33
C ILE A 39 3.06 3.46 1.42
N ASP A 40 2.92 4.48 2.25
CA ASP A 40 3.96 5.45 2.51
C ASP A 40 3.82 5.90 3.98
N ALA A 41 4.09 4.98 4.89
CA ALA A 41 3.86 5.17 6.31
C ALA A 41 5.12 4.76 7.09
N ASP A 42 4.95 4.27 8.31
CA ASP A 42 6.06 3.78 9.11
C ASP A 42 6.68 2.52 8.48
N LYS A 43 8.01 2.54 8.30
CA LYS A 43 8.69 1.47 7.55
C LYS A 43 8.58 0.12 8.24
N ASP A 44 8.64 0.10 9.56
CA ASP A 44 8.50 -1.14 10.32
C ASP A 44 7.11 -1.76 10.20
N GLY A 45 6.13 -0.97 9.81
CA GLY A 45 4.74 -1.41 9.74
C GLY A 45 4.28 -1.91 8.38
N TYR A 46 5.14 -1.86 7.35
CA TYR A 46 4.71 -2.19 5.99
C TYR A 46 4.14 -3.61 5.88
N LEU A 47 4.75 -4.57 6.55
CA LEU A 47 4.23 -5.94 6.51
C LEU A 47 2.86 -6.06 7.14
N ASP A 48 2.62 -5.32 8.23
CA ASP A 48 1.31 -5.32 8.86
C ASP A 48 0.23 -4.77 7.93
N TYR A 49 0.54 -3.67 7.23
CA TYR A 49 -0.40 -3.14 6.25
C TYR A 49 -0.64 -4.12 5.12
N LEU A 50 0.40 -4.76 4.62
CA LEU A 50 0.26 -5.77 3.58
C LEU A 50 -0.66 -6.89 4.02
N ASN A 51 -0.42 -7.44 5.20
CA ASN A 51 -1.21 -8.57 5.71
C ASN A 51 -2.68 -8.20 5.91
N LYS A 52 -2.95 -6.97 6.34
CA LYS A 52 -4.32 -6.51 6.57
C LYS A 52 -5.05 -6.15 5.27
N LEU A 53 -4.34 -5.65 4.29
CA LEU A 53 -4.95 -5.12 3.07
C LEU A 53 -4.94 -6.09 1.90
N LEU A 54 -3.98 -6.99 1.84
CA LEU A 54 -3.87 -7.93 0.72
C LEU A 54 -5.15 -8.71 0.46
N PRO A 55 -5.84 -9.25 1.48
CA PRO A 55 -7.10 -9.95 1.23
C PRO A 55 -8.18 -9.08 0.59
N LEU A 56 -8.10 -7.77 0.78
CA LEU A 56 -9.07 -6.82 0.25
C LEU A 56 -8.74 -6.36 -1.16
N VAL A 57 -7.49 -6.52 -1.59
CA VAL A 57 -7.07 -6.14 -2.95
C VAL A 57 -7.64 -7.16 -3.92
N ARG A 58 -8.28 -6.66 -4.98
CA ARG A 58 -8.81 -7.55 -6.00
C ARG A 58 -7.69 -8.24 -6.78
N PRO A 59 -7.93 -9.43 -7.33
CA PRO A 59 -6.97 -10.02 -8.28
C PRO A 59 -6.74 -9.07 -9.46
N GLY A 60 -5.49 -8.84 -9.80
CA GLY A 60 -5.11 -7.83 -10.78
C GLY A 60 -4.87 -6.46 -10.18
N GLY A 61 -5.13 -6.26 -8.88
CA GLY A 61 -4.86 -5.02 -8.19
C GLY A 61 -3.38 -4.85 -7.89
N LEU A 62 -3.00 -3.62 -7.52
CA LEU A 62 -1.61 -3.26 -7.29
C LEU A 62 -1.39 -2.78 -5.86
N ILE A 63 -0.21 -3.07 -5.34
CA ILE A 63 0.26 -2.55 -4.07
C ILE A 63 1.57 -1.82 -4.34
N LEU A 64 1.57 -0.51 -4.11
CA LEU A 64 2.73 0.35 -4.32
C LEU A 64 3.30 0.71 -2.95
N ALA A 65 4.59 0.53 -2.77
CA ALA A 65 5.25 0.86 -1.51
C ALA A 65 6.43 1.77 -1.77
N HIS A 66 6.43 2.90 -1.11
CA HIS A 66 7.49 3.90 -1.26
C HIS A 66 8.68 3.56 -0.36
N ASN A 67 9.87 3.99 -0.76
CA ASN A 67 11.13 3.82 -0.02
C ASN A 67 11.58 2.36 0.09
N THR A 68 11.38 1.56 -0.95
CA THR A 68 11.72 0.13 -0.90
C THR A 68 13.21 -0.16 -1.05
N THR A 69 14.03 0.82 -1.43
CA THR A 69 15.45 0.58 -1.68
C THR A 69 16.38 1.23 -0.66
N ASP A 70 15.87 2.15 0.13
CA ASP A 70 16.70 3.02 0.95
C ASP A 70 16.76 2.63 2.43
N VAL A 71 15.83 1.84 2.93
CA VAL A 71 15.70 1.56 4.35
C VAL A 71 16.02 0.11 4.73
N GLY A 72 16.47 -0.68 3.78
CA GLY A 72 17.08 -1.98 3.99
C GLY A 72 16.43 -2.83 5.08
N SER A 73 17.08 -2.88 6.23
CA SER A 73 16.69 -3.80 7.31
C SER A 73 15.32 -3.52 7.92
N GLN A 74 14.84 -2.27 7.86
CA GLN A 74 13.52 -1.93 8.43
C GLN A 74 12.38 -2.54 7.63
N MET A 75 12.60 -2.82 6.36
CA MET A 75 11.57 -3.36 5.48
C MET A 75 11.86 -4.78 5.02
N GLN A 76 12.82 -5.45 5.64
CA GLN A 76 13.25 -6.76 5.21
C GLN A 76 12.10 -7.76 5.17
N ASP A 77 11.26 -7.76 6.19
CA ASP A 77 10.11 -8.66 6.26
C ASP A 77 9.09 -8.38 5.15
N TYR A 78 8.84 -7.09 4.86
CA TYR A 78 7.95 -6.72 3.77
C TYR A 78 8.53 -7.15 2.42
N LEU A 79 9.80 -6.84 2.19
CA LEU A 79 10.46 -7.20 0.93
C LEU A 79 10.46 -8.71 0.71
N GLU A 80 10.72 -9.47 1.76
CA GLU A 80 10.66 -10.92 1.66
C GLU A 80 9.26 -11.39 1.31
N ALA A 81 8.25 -10.84 1.97
CA ALA A 81 6.86 -11.24 1.72
C ALA A 81 6.43 -11.01 0.28
N ILE A 82 6.76 -9.85 -0.29
CA ILE A 82 6.31 -9.53 -1.66
C ILE A 82 7.13 -10.23 -2.74
N THR A 83 8.31 -10.73 -2.41
CA THR A 83 9.18 -11.40 -3.40
C THR A 83 9.08 -12.91 -3.33
N THR A 84 8.57 -13.47 -2.24
CA THR A 84 8.48 -14.93 -2.09
C THR A 84 7.07 -15.48 -2.18
N ASN A 85 6.05 -14.65 -2.04
CA ASN A 85 4.66 -15.10 -2.13
C ASN A 85 4.32 -15.44 -3.58
N PRO A 86 3.94 -16.69 -3.87
CA PRO A 86 3.66 -17.10 -5.26
C PRO A 86 2.44 -16.41 -5.87
N GLU A 87 1.58 -15.80 -5.06
CA GLU A 87 0.42 -15.05 -5.56
C GLU A 87 0.76 -13.62 -5.93
N LEU A 88 1.98 -13.18 -5.65
CA LEU A 88 2.42 -11.82 -5.89
C LEU A 88 3.54 -11.79 -6.91
N GLU A 89 3.57 -10.72 -7.69
CA GLU A 89 4.62 -10.45 -8.64
C GLU A 89 5.09 -9.03 -8.42
N THR A 90 6.38 -8.82 -8.21
CA THR A 90 6.91 -7.52 -7.79
C THR A 90 8.01 -7.06 -8.71
N ILE A 91 7.98 -5.78 -9.07
CA ILE A 91 9.09 -5.07 -9.69
C ILE A 91 9.47 -3.89 -8.83
N PHE A 92 10.72 -3.45 -8.94
CA PHE A 92 11.21 -2.29 -8.20
C PHE A 92 11.63 -1.22 -9.19
N LEU A 93 11.13 -0.01 -8.95
CA LEU A 93 11.53 1.16 -9.73
C LEU A 93 12.53 1.95 -8.89
N HIS A 94 13.74 2.08 -9.39
CA HIS A 94 14.87 2.69 -8.66
C HIS A 94 15.21 4.07 -9.20
N GLU A 95 14.22 4.86 -9.45
CA GLU A 95 14.47 6.21 -9.94
C GLU A 95 15.06 7.06 -8.83
N GLN A 96 16.29 7.44 -9.01
CA GLN A 96 17.06 8.33 -8.16
C GLN A 96 17.42 7.73 -6.79
N THR A 97 16.61 7.85 -5.75
CA THR A 97 17.07 7.54 -4.40
C THR A 97 16.31 6.42 -3.70
N THR A 98 15.02 6.58 -3.49
CA THR A 98 14.33 5.74 -2.53
C THR A 98 13.57 4.57 -3.16
N GLY A 99 13.21 4.69 -4.42
CA GLY A 99 12.55 3.61 -5.14
C GLY A 99 11.11 3.35 -4.73
N ILE A 100 10.41 2.63 -5.58
CA ILE A 100 9.04 2.20 -5.34
C ILE A 100 8.95 0.71 -5.68
N GLY A 101 8.39 -0.06 -4.76
CA GLY A 101 8.04 -1.44 -5.03
C GLY A 101 6.64 -1.49 -5.61
N VAL A 102 6.50 -2.13 -6.76
CA VAL A 102 5.20 -2.31 -7.41
C VAL A 102 4.86 -3.79 -7.39
N THR A 103 3.83 -4.15 -6.65
CA THR A 103 3.43 -5.54 -6.45
C THR A 103 2.07 -5.78 -7.05
N LEU A 104 1.98 -6.76 -7.93
CA LEU A 104 0.74 -7.19 -8.54
C LEU A 104 0.20 -8.39 -7.79
N LYS A 105 -1.07 -8.33 -7.40
CA LYS A 105 -1.78 -9.51 -6.92
C LYS A 105 -2.28 -10.27 -8.13
N LYS A 106 -1.69 -11.42 -8.39
CA LYS A 106 -1.99 -12.20 -9.58
C LYS A 106 -3.41 -12.74 -9.56
N ARG A 107 -3.98 -12.90 -10.75
CA ARG A 107 -5.23 -13.60 -10.89
C ARG A 107 -4.96 -15.09 -10.72
N LEU A 108 -5.86 -15.76 -10.03
CA LEU A 108 -5.70 -17.20 -9.87
C LEU A 108 -5.83 -17.89 -11.24
N ALA A 109 -4.90 -18.79 -11.51
CA ALA A 109 -4.96 -19.63 -12.70
C ALA A 109 -6.13 -20.59 -12.54
N LYS A 110 -6.84 -20.81 -13.61
CA LYS A 110 -7.92 -21.77 -13.62
C LYS A 110 -7.52 -23.04 -14.34
#